data_f95bc45450f0857199111c951fefed67
#
_entry.id   f95bc45450f0857199111c951fefed67
#
_cell.length_a   1.000
_cell.length_b   1.000
_cell.length_c   1.000
_cell.angle_alpha   90.00
_cell.angle_beta   90.00
_cell.angle_gamma   90.00
#
_symmetry.space_group_name_H-M   'P 1'
#
loop_
_entity.id
_entity.type
_entity.pdbx_description
1 polymer ?
#
loop_
_entity_poly.entity_id
_entity_poly.type
_entity_poly.pdbx_seq_one_letter_code
_entity_poly.pdbx_strand_id
1 'polypeptide(L)'
;PVHDEHIAAAQARFPAAQVDPFKARNEMVHRYLAGLLGLCVLAIFAVSRRLPRGRGLAAALLALVVLQAALGMWTVTLSLMPVVVVAHLFGGFALLSMLVLLRVELGHDRPEPARPAEPGLVRLLPLAWLAVVVLLAQIALGGWTSANYAAAVCHQLPLCESGWSARFSLRAAFGLPLGHETYEFGVLPYEARMSIHVLHRIGALVATAVLASLVLLCRRRAASVRLRRLAAAVGALLVLQVTLGVRPSVVE
;
A
#
# COMPACT_ATOMS: atom_id res chain seq x y z
N PRO A 1 -20.54 -10.99 12.12
CA PRO A 1 -21.56 -11.02 13.17
C PRO A 1 -21.56 -9.72 13.93
N VAL A 2 -22.74 -9.07 14.04
CA VAL A 2 -22.89 -7.76 14.70
C VAL A 2 -23.78 -7.89 15.93
N HIS A 3 -24.50 -9.01 16.06
CA HIS A 3 -25.38 -9.31 17.17
C HIS A 3 -24.76 -10.38 18.05
N ASP A 4 -24.97 -10.27 19.36
CA ASP A 4 -24.41 -11.17 20.37
C ASP A 4 -24.76 -12.64 20.13
N GLU A 5 -25.97 -12.91 19.63
CA GLU A 5 -26.38 -14.28 19.23
C GLU A 5 -25.52 -14.88 18.12
N HIS A 6 -25.16 -14.08 17.10
CA HIS A 6 -24.28 -14.50 16.01
C HIS A 6 -22.85 -14.71 16.47
N ILE A 7 -22.38 -13.90 17.44
CA ILE A 7 -21.07 -14.02 18.06
C ILE A 7 -21.02 -15.31 18.88
N ALA A 8 -22.03 -15.57 19.72
CA ALA A 8 -22.14 -16.77 20.52
C ALA A 8 -22.22 -18.03 19.65
N ALA A 9 -22.99 -18.01 18.57
CA ALA A 9 -23.06 -19.12 17.61
C ALA A 9 -21.72 -19.37 16.89
N ALA A 10 -21.00 -18.32 16.50
CA ALA A 10 -19.68 -18.42 15.90
C ALA A 10 -18.64 -18.96 16.89
N GLN A 11 -18.67 -18.49 18.13
CA GLN A 11 -17.78 -18.94 19.20
C GLN A 11 -18.04 -20.41 19.56
N ALA A 12 -19.30 -20.84 19.59
CA ALA A 12 -19.67 -22.25 19.81
C ALA A 12 -19.20 -23.16 18.68
N ARG A 13 -19.21 -22.66 17.43
CA ARG A 13 -18.74 -23.39 16.25
C ARG A 13 -17.22 -23.45 16.12
N PHE A 14 -16.54 -22.43 16.62
CA PHE A 14 -15.08 -22.28 16.55
C PHE A 14 -14.51 -21.89 17.93
N PRO A 15 -14.45 -22.81 18.90
CA PRO A 15 -14.09 -22.51 20.29
C PRO A 15 -12.68 -21.94 20.46
N ALA A 16 -11.76 -22.28 19.55
CA ALA A 16 -10.37 -21.81 19.56
C ALA A 16 -10.20 -20.39 18.99
N ALA A 17 -11.20 -19.84 18.30
CA ALA A 17 -11.13 -18.52 17.68
C ALA A 17 -11.90 -17.50 18.52
N GLN A 18 -11.21 -16.49 19.04
CA GLN A 18 -11.87 -15.34 19.67
C GLN A 18 -12.49 -14.46 18.60
N VAL A 19 -13.80 -14.29 18.63
CA VAL A 19 -14.52 -13.41 17.71
C VAL A 19 -14.45 -11.97 18.24
N ASP A 20 -13.68 -11.12 17.57
CA ASP A 20 -13.65 -9.68 17.81
C ASP A 20 -14.72 -8.99 16.95
N PRO A 21 -15.79 -8.42 17.53
CA PRO A 21 -16.87 -7.79 16.77
C PRO A 21 -16.42 -6.59 15.96
N PHE A 22 -15.42 -5.82 16.43
CA PHE A 22 -14.89 -4.65 15.73
C PHE A 22 -14.12 -5.06 14.47
N LYS A 23 -13.23 -6.04 14.59
CA LYS A 23 -12.51 -6.62 13.44
C LYS A 23 -13.49 -7.20 12.43
N ALA A 24 -14.46 -8.00 12.86
CA ALA A 24 -15.46 -8.61 12.00
C ALA A 24 -16.30 -7.57 11.24
N ARG A 25 -16.71 -6.49 11.90
CA ARG A 25 -17.46 -5.40 11.27
C ARG A 25 -16.61 -4.70 10.20
N ASN A 26 -15.37 -4.36 10.51
CA ASN A 26 -14.49 -3.68 9.56
C ASN A 26 -14.20 -4.55 8.34
N GLU A 27 -14.03 -5.86 8.54
CA GLU A 27 -13.87 -6.82 7.45
C GLU A 27 -15.11 -6.87 6.55
N MET A 28 -16.31 -6.90 7.13
CA MET A 28 -17.56 -6.89 6.36
C MET A 28 -17.74 -5.60 5.57
N VAL A 29 -17.48 -4.44 6.17
CA VAL A 29 -17.51 -3.14 5.47
C VAL A 29 -16.53 -3.14 4.30
N HIS A 30 -15.29 -3.63 4.52
CA HIS A 30 -14.30 -3.75 3.45
C HIS A 30 -14.80 -4.65 2.30
N ARG A 31 -15.39 -5.81 2.61
CA ARG A 31 -15.96 -6.74 1.60
C ARG A 31 -17.09 -6.10 0.78
N TYR A 32 -17.99 -5.34 1.42
CA TYR A 32 -19.08 -4.65 0.70
C TYR A 32 -18.52 -3.56 -0.23
N LEU A 33 -17.55 -2.76 0.24
CA LEU A 33 -16.90 -1.74 -0.58
C LEU A 33 -16.11 -2.37 -1.74
N ALA A 34 -15.40 -3.47 -1.50
CA ALA A 34 -14.68 -4.21 -2.54
C ALA A 34 -15.65 -4.81 -3.58
N GLY A 35 -16.79 -5.36 -3.15
CA GLY A 35 -17.84 -5.84 -4.05
C GLY A 35 -18.42 -4.72 -4.91
N LEU A 36 -18.73 -3.56 -4.31
CA LEU A 36 -19.19 -2.38 -5.06
C LEU A 36 -18.15 -1.91 -6.07
N LEU A 37 -16.86 -1.84 -5.67
CA LEU A 37 -15.77 -1.51 -6.57
C LEU A 37 -15.68 -2.52 -7.74
N GLY A 38 -15.81 -3.81 -7.47
CA GLY A 38 -15.85 -4.85 -8.48
C GLY A 38 -16.97 -4.65 -9.50
N LEU A 39 -18.19 -4.32 -9.04
CA LEU A 39 -19.32 -3.99 -9.90
C LEU A 39 -19.06 -2.73 -10.75
N CYS A 40 -18.46 -1.69 -10.16
CA CYS A 40 -18.07 -0.48 -10.90
C CYS A 40 -17.04 -0.80 -11.99
N VAL A 41 -16.02 -1.61 -11.70
CA VAL A 41 -15.01 -2.02 -12.70
C VAL A 41 -15.64 -2.87 -13.79
N LEU A 42 -16.57 -3.77 -13.47
CA LEU A 42 -17.32 -4.55 -14.46
C LEU A 42 -18.15 -3.63 -15.38
N ALA A 43 -18.83 -2.63 -14.82
CA ALA A 43 -19.57 -1.64 -15.58
C ALA A 43 -18.65 -0.81 -16.49
N ILE A 44 -17.51 -0.35 -15.98
CA ILE A 44 -16.47 0.35 -16.76
C ILE A 44 -16.02 -0.54 -17.93
N PHE A 45 -15.72 -1.82 -17.69
CA PHE A 45 -15.35 -2.77 -18.74
C PHE A 45 -16.45 -2.93 -19.78
N ALA A 46 -17.69 -3.13 -19.37
CA ALA A 46 -18.83 -3.29 -20.29
C ALA A 46 -19.02 -2.06 -21.20
N VAL A 47 -18.92 -0.85 -20.63
CA VAL A 47 -19.02 0.41 -21.41
C VAL A 47 -17.80 0.59 -22.30
N SER A 48 -16.59 0.31 -21.82
CA SER A 48 -15.34 0.51 -22.55
C SER A 48 -15.25 -0.35 -23.82
N ARG A 49 -15.99 -1.47 -23.89
CA ARG A 49 -16.07 -2.31 -25.11
C ARG A 49 -16.60 -1.55 -26.32
N ARG A 50 -17.37 -0.50 -26.10
CA ARG A 50 -17.94 0.38 -27.15
C ARG A 50 -17.06 1.58 -27.48
N LEU A 51 -15.99 1.81 -26.72
CA LEU A 51 -15.10 2.95 -26.89
C LEU A 51 -13.89 2.57 -27.75
N PRO A 52 -13.35 3.50 -28.54
CA PRO A 52 -12.15 3.25 -29.35
C PRO A 52 -10.87 3.10 -28.52
N ARG A 53 -10.85 3.68 -27.32
CA ARG A 53 -9.69 3.73 -26.41
C ARG A 53 -10.03 3.14 -25.04
N GLY A 54 -9.02 2.73 -24.29
CA GLY A 54 -9.17 2.27 -22.90
C GLY A 54 -9.64 0.83 -22.73
N ARG A 55 -10.01 0.09 -23.82
CA ARG A 55 -10.50 -1.29 -23.71
C ARG A 55 -9.50 -2.25 -23.07
N GLY A 56 -8.23 -2.16 -23.47
CA GLY A 56 -7.17 -3.02 -22.91
C GLY A 56 -6.96 -2.76 -21.43
N LEU A 57 -6.92 -1.50 -21.03
CA LEU A 57 -6.75 -1.09 -19.63
C LEU A 57 -7.97 -1.48 -18.78
N ALA A 58 -9.20 -1.35 -19.32
CA ALA A 58 -10.41 -1.78 -18.62
C ALA A 58 -10.48 -3.31 -18.45
N ALA A 59 -10.01 -4.08 -19.44
CA ALA A 59 -9.89 -5.54 -19.34
C ALA A 59 -8.84 -5.95 -18.28
N ALA A 60 -7.70 -5.28 -18.27
CA ALA A 60 -6.65 -5.51 -17.27
C ALA A 60 -7.12 -5.14 -15.84
N LEU A 61 -7.91 -4.06 -15.70
CA LEU A 61 -8.55 -3.69 -14.42
C LEU A 61 -9.50 -4.80 -13.95
N LEU A 62 -10.34 -5.34 -14.83
CA LEU A 62 -11.25 -6.43 -14.47
C LEU A 62 -10.48 -7.69 -14.04
N ALA A 63 -9.44 -8.08 -14.78
CA ALA A 63 -8.59 -9.20 -14.43
C ALA A 63 -7.91 -8.97 -13.05
N LEU A 64 -7.43 -7.77 -12.81
CA LEU A 64 -6.80 -7.40 -11.53
C LEU A 64 -7.80 -7.43 -10.36
N VAL A 65 -9.06 -7.00 -10.57
CA VAL A 65 -10.11 -7.08 -9.52
C VAL A 65 -10.42 -8.53 -9.19
N VAL A 66 -10.48 -9.42 -10.17
CA VAL A 66 -10.69 -10.86 -9.92
C VAL A 66 -9.51 -11.44 -9.14
N LEU A 67 -8.28 -11.11 -9.52
CA LEU A 67 -7.09 -11.50 -8.76
C LEU A 67 -7.11 -10.95 -7.33
N GLN A 68 -7.54 -9.69 -7.15
CA GLN A 68 -7.68 -9.08 -5.82
C GLN A 68 -8.72 -9.78 -4.95
N ALA A 69 -9.83 -10.23 -5.53
CA ALA A 69 -10.82 -11.03 -4.81
C ALA A 69 -10.23 -12.38 -4.35
N ALA A 70 -9.45 -13.04 -5.20
CA ALA A 70 -8.75 -14.28 -4.84
C ALA A 70 -7.70 -14.04 -3.74
N LEU A 71 -6.85 -13.02 -3.88
CA LEU A 71 -5.87 -12.65 -2.85
C LEU A 71 -6.57 -12.30 -1.52
N GLY A 72 -7.66 -11.53 -1.57
CA GLY A 72 -8.46 -11.19 -0.38
C GLY A 72 -9.06 -12.44 0.30
N MET A 73 -9.51 -13.42 -0.46
CA MET A 73 -9.92 -14.72 0.07
C MET A 73 -8.75 -15.45 0.74
N TRP A 74 -7.58 -15.46 0.10
CA TRP A 74 -6.39 -16.12 0.63
C TRP A 74 -5.81 -15.43 1.86
N THR A 75 -5.99 -14.11 2.05
CA THR A 75 -5.61 -13.47 3.33
C THR A 75 -6.34 -14.10 4.52
N VAL A 76 -7.59 -14.55 4.33
CA VAL A 76 -8.38 -15.20 5.38
C VAL A 76 -8.07 -16.70 5.45
N THR A 77 -8.12 -17.41 4.33
CA THR A 77 -7.96 -18.90 4.30
C THR A 77 -6.54 -19.36 4.60
N LEU A 78 -5.53 -18.51 4.37
CA LEU A 78 -4.13 -18.73 4.75
C LEU A 78 -3.75 -17.96 6.04
N SER A 79 -4.74 -17.65 6.86
CA SER A 79 -4.58 -17.10 8.22
C SER A 79 -3.58 -15.94 8.30
N LEU A 80 -3.73 -14.94 7.41
CA LEU A 80 -2.92 -13.71 7.34
C LEU A 80 -1.45 -13.95 6.91
N MET A 81 -1.19 -14.93 6.05
CA MET A 81 0.15 -15.18 5.52
C MET A 81 0.78 -13.91 4.95
N PRO A 82 1.97 -13.45 5.46
CA PRO A 82 2.49 -12.12 5.14
C PRO A 82 2.69 -11.83 3.66
N VAL A 83 3.14 -12.80 2.89
CA VAL A 83 3.35 -12.66 1.43
C VAL A 83 2.03 -12.37 0.72
N VAL A 84 0.95 -13.05 1.10
CA VAL A 84 -0.38 -12.86 0.50
C VAL A 84 -0.95 -11.49 0.87
N VAL A 85 -0.78 -11.08 2.13
CA VAL A 85 -1.21 -9.74 2.59
C VAL A 85 -0.50 -8.64 1.82
N VAL A 86 0.83 -8.75 1.64
CA VAL A 86 1.62 -7.78 0.87
C VAL A 86 1.24 -7.81 -0.62
N ALA A 87 1.01 -8.98 -1.21
CA ALA A 87 0.56 -9.08 -2.60
C ALA A 87 -0.80 -8.43 -2.81
N HIS A 88 -1.74 -8.64 -1.87
CA HIS A 88 -3.05 -7.98 -1.89
C HIS A 88 -2.93 -6.46 -1.77
N LEU A 89 -2.07 -5.95 -0.90
CA LEU A 89 -1.76 -4.52 -0.77
C LEU A 89 -1.26 -3.92 -2.09
N PHE A 90 -0.25 -4.55 -2.71
CA PHE A 90 0.29 -4.09 -4.00
C PHE A 90 -0.74 -4.10 -5.12
N GLY A 91 -1.55 -5.13 -5.19
CA GLY A 91 -2.62 -5.20 -6.16
C GLY A 91 -3.67 -4.10 -5.97
N GLY A 92 -3.97 -3.71 -4.73
CA GLY A 92 -4.82 -2.55 -4.42
C GLY A 92 -4.22 -1.24 -4.94
N PHE A 93 -2.93 -0.99 -4.73
CA PHE A 93 -2.24 0.17 -5.31
C PHE A 93 -2.18 0.15 -6.83
N ALA A 94 -1.95 -1.03 -7.42
CA ALA A 94 -1.97 -1.20 -8.87
C ALA A 94 -3.37 -0.89 -9.44
N LEU A 95 -4.44 -1.38 -8.80
CA LEU A 95 -5.81 -1.10 -9.18
C LEU A 95 -6.13 0.40 -9.17
N LEU A 96 -5.77 1.10 -8.08
CA LEU A 96 -5.93 2.55 -8.00
C LEU A 96 -5.14 3.27 -9.10
N SER A 97 -3.87 2.89 -9.32
CA SER A 97 -3.02 3.49 -10.35
C SER A 97 -3.60 3.29 -11.75
N MET A 98 -4.11 2.10 -12.05
CA MET A 98 -4.74 1.80 -13.34
C MET A 98 -6.06 2.55 -13.54
N LEU A 99 -6.86 2.76 -12.49
CA LEU A 99 -8.07 3.59 -12.55
C LEU A 99 -7.72 5.04 -12.87
N VAL A 100 -6.66 5.59 -12.25
CA VAL A 100 -6.16 6.93 -12.56
C VAL A 100 -5.67 7.00 -14.01
N LEU A 101 -4.91 6.01 -14.48
CA LEU A 101 -4.45 5.94 -15.88
C LEU A 101 -5.62 5.90 -16.84
N LEU A 102 -6.64 5.06 -16.57
CA LEU A 102 -7.84 4.99 -17.41
C LEU A 102 -8.57 6.34 -17.45
N ARG A 103 -8.69 7.02 -16.31
CA ARG A 103 -9.29 8.36 -16.23
C ARG A 103 -8.51 9.38 -17.06
N VAL A 104 -7.18 9.29 -17.05
CA VAL A 104 -6.31 10.14 -17.87
C VAL A 104 -6.48 9.81 -19.35
N GLU A 105 -6.46 8.53 -19.73
CA GLU A 105 -6.62 8.09 -21.11
C GLU A 105 -7.96 8.51 -21.72
N LEU A 106 -9.06 8.35 -20.99
CA LEU A 106 -10.40 8.74 -21.42
C LEU A 106 -10.64 10.26 -21.37
N GLY A 107 -9.90 11.00 -20.54
CA GLY A 107 -10.03 12.45 -20.41
C GLY A 107 -9.36 13.25 -21.53
N HIS A 108 -8.66 12.60 -22.47
CA HIS A 108 -7.95 13.24 -23.57
C HIS A 108 -8.78 13.32 -24.87
N ASP A 109 -10.11 13.47 -24.77
CA ASP A 109 -10.99 13.60 -25.94
C ASP A 109 -10.82 14.90 -26.75
N ARG A 110 -10.08 15.86 -26.21
CA ARG A 110 -9.61 17.04 -26.97
C ARG A 110 -8.11 16.88 -27.19
N PRO A 111 -7.64 16.83 -28.45
CA PRO A 111 -6.22 16.94 -28.72
C PRO A 111 -5.75 18.34 -28.30
N GLU A 112 -5.33 18.45 -27.05
CA GLU A 112 -4.56 19.62 -26.65
C GLU A 112 -3.28 19.58 -27.48
N PRO A 113 -2.94 20.64 -28.22
CA PRO A 113 -1.73 20.67 -29.02
C PRO A 113 -0.56 20.25 -28.11
N ALA A 114 0.25 19.29 -28.61
CA ALA A 114 1.36 18.74 -27.87
C ALA A 114 2.26 19.90 -27.39
N ARG A 115 2.13 20.29 -26.15
CA ARG A 115 3.02 21.31 -25.58
C ARG A 115 4.41 20.71 -25.54
N PRO A 116 5.42 21.41 -26.07
CA PRO A 116 6.78 20.94 -26.00
C PRO A 116 7.13 20.63 -24.53
N ALA A 117 7.75 19.47 -24.32
CA ALA A 117 8.20 19.10 -23.00
C ALA A 117 9.14 20.18 -22.43
N GLU A 118 8.85 20.69 -21.26
CA GLU A 118 9.70 21.68 -20.60
C GLU A 118 11.11 21.07 -20.39
N PRO A 119 12.19 21.60 -21.01
CA PRO A 119 13.52 20.99 -20.92
C PRO A 119 14.03 20.81 -19.48
N GLY A 120 13.60 21.72 -18.58
CA GLY A 120 13.91 21.63 -17.15
C GLY A 120 13.28 20.44 -16.44
N LEU A 121 12.13 19.97 -16.93
CA LEU A 121 11.43 18.79 -16.37
C LEU A 121 11.94 17.47 -16.93
N VAL A 122 12.36 17.45 -18.20
CA VAL A 122 12.95 16.22 -18.80
C VAL A 122 14.18 15.77 -18.00
N ARG A 123 14.96 16.71 -17.51
CA ARG A 123 16.11 16.43 -16.65
C ARG A 123 15.75 15.82 -15.29
N LEU A 124 14.47 15.91 -14.87
CA LEU A 124 13.99 15.32 -13.62
C LEU A 124 13.43 13.90 -13.79
N LEU A 125 13.31 13.39 -15.03
CA LEU A 125 12.80 12.05 -15.29
C LEU A 125 13.56 10.93 -14.53
N PRO A 126 14.90 10.90 -14.48
CA PRO A 126 15.60 9.89 -13.72
C PRO A 126 15.28 9.96 -12.22
N LEU A 127 15.18 11.16 -11.66
CA LEU A 127 14.79 11.36 -10.26
C LEU A 127 13.33 10.95 -10.02
N ALA A 128 12.44 11.20 -10.98
CA ALA A 128 11.05 10.76 -10.89
C ALA A 128 10.93 9.23 -10.89
N TRP A 129 11.68 8.55 -11.76
CA TRP A 129 11.75 7.08 -11.74
C TRP A 129 12.36 6.54 -10.45
N LEU A 130 13.44 7.15 -9.97
CA LEU A 130 14.02 6.79 -8.67
C LEU A 130 12.99 6.96 -7.55
N ALA A 131 12.22 8.06 -7.55
CA ALA A 131 11.18 8.30 -6.57
C ALA A 131 10.07 7.23 -6.61
N VAL A 132 9.67 6.78 -7.81
CA VAL A 132 8.71 5.68 -7.96
C VAL A 132 9.28 4.38 -7.40
N VAL A 133 10.51 4.01 -7.75
CA VAL A 133 11.14 2.77 -7.27
C VAL A 133 11.29 2.77 -5.76
N VAL A 134 11.79 3.88 -5.19
CA VAL A 134 11.96 4.02 -3.73
C VAL A 134 10.61 4.00 -3.02
N LEU A 135 9.58 4.64 -3.58
CA LEU A 135 8.23 4.62 -3.02
C LEU A 135 7.65 3.20 -3.02
N LEU A 136 7.79 2.45 -4.12
CA LEU A 136 7.34 1.06 -4.19
C LEU A 136 8.08 0.18 -3.17
N ALA A 137 9.40 0.34 -3.04
CA ALA A 137 10.18 -0.37 -2.03
C ALA A 137 9.73 -0.02 -0.61
N GLN A 138 9.43 1.25 -0.34
CA GLN A 138 8.94 1.69 0.97
C GLN A 138 7.53 1.14 1.27
N ILE A 139 6.64 1.07 0.28
CA ILE A 139 5.33 0.42 0.42
C ILE A 139 5.51 -1.08 0.73
N ALA A 140 6.45 -1.74 0.04
CA ALA A 140 6.77 -3.15 0.31
C ALA A 140 7.26 -3.36 1.75
N LEU A 141 8.21 -2.54 2.20
CA LEU A 141 8.73 -2.58 3.57
C LEU A 141 7.63 -2.28 4.60
N GLY A 142 6.75 -1.32 4.32
CA GLY A 142 5.61 -1.00 5.19
C GLY A 142 4.61 -2.14 5.30
N GLY A 143 4.23 -2.73 4.17
CA GLY A 143 3.37 -3.91 4.12
C GLY A 143 4.00 -5.10 4.85
N TRP A 144 5.30 -5.33 4.65
CA TRP A 144 6.05 -6.39 5.32
C TRP A 144 6.14 -6.16 6.83
N THR A 145 6.37 -4.90 7.25
CA THR A 145 6.37 -4.48 8.67
C THR A 145 5.02 -4.75 9.33
N SER A 146 3.93 -4.38 8.67
CA SER A 146 2.57 -4.58 9.17
C SER A 146 2.19 -6.06 9.24
N ALA A 147 2.41 -6.81 8.13
CA ALA A 147 2.03 -8.21 8.03
C ALA A 147 2.80 -9.15 8.99
N ASN A 148 4.00 -8.75 9.42
CA ASN A 148 4.80 -9.48 10.41
C ASN A 148 4.69 -8.89 11.83
N TYR A 149 3.77 -7.96 12.08
CA TYR A 149 3.61 -7.30 13.40
C TYR A 149 4.92 -6.69 13.93
N ALA A 150 5.77 -6.21 13.01
CA ALA A 150 7.08 -5.66 13.33
C ALA A 150 7.03 -4.20 13.82
N ALA A 151 5.92 -3.50 13.62
CA ALA A 151 5.79 -2.09 14.00
C ALA A 151 5.87 -1.84 15.51
N ALA A 152 5.52 -2.84 16.33
CA ALA A 152 5.47 -2.73 17.78
C ALA A 152 6.77 -3.10 18.49
N VAL A 153 7.87 -3.41 17.78
CA VAL A 153 9.10 -3.91 18.42
C VAL A 153 10.17 -2.85 18.70
N CYS A 154 10.11 -1.68 18.04
CA CYS A 154 11.03 -0.57 18.26
C CYS A 154 10.28 0.65 18.78
N HIS A 155 10.52 1.05 20.03
CA HIS A 155 9.86 2.17 20.68
C HIS A 155 10.71 3.45 20.65
N GLN A 156 12.04 3.33 20.56
CA GLN A 156 12.94 4.47 20.54
C GLN A 156 13.19 4.99 19.11
N LEU A 157 13.34 6.31 19.00
CA LEU A 157 13.74 7.00 17.77
C LEU A 157 15.23 7.33 17.83
N PRO A 158 15.93 7.43 16.69
CA PRO A 158 15.40 7.38 15.31
C PRO A 158 15.22 5.96 14.74
N LEU A 159 15.91 4.95 15.22
CA LEU A 159 15.88 3.61 14.62
C LEU A 159 15.27 2.54 15.52
N CYS A 160 15.89 2.25 16.67
CA CYS A 160 15.43 1.26 17.64
C CYS A 160 16.19 1.45 18.97
N GLU A 161 15.98 0.56 19.95
CA GLU A 161 16.64 0.57 21.25
C GLU A 161 18.17 0.38 21.11
N SER A 162 18.93 0.79 22.14
CA SER A 162 20.38 0.64 22.15
C SER A 162 20.81 -0.80 21.88
N GLY A 163 21.87 -0.97 21.10
CA GLY A 163 22.40 -2.29 20.73
C GLY A 163 21.64 -3.02 19.60
N TRP A 164 20.68 -2.37 18.95
CA TRP A 164 19.96 -2.95 17.80
C TRP A 164 20.91 -3.41 16.68
N SER A 165 21.99 -2.67 16.43
CA SER A 165 22.93 -2.96 15.33
C SER A 165 23.66 -4.31 15.48
N ALA A 166 23.92 -4.75 16.71
CA ALA A 166 24.55 -6.04 16.99
C ALA A 166 23.60 -7.22 16.70
N ARG A 167 22.29 -7.00 16.70
CA ARG A 167 21.24 -8.02 16.47
C ARG A 167 20.59 -7.89 15.09
N PHE A 168 21.00 -6.90 14.29
CA PHE A 168 20.44 -6.66 12.98
C PHE A 168 20.84 -7.75 11.98
N SER A 169 19.84 -8.31 11.27
CA SER A 169 20.05 -9.35 10.28
C SER A 169 19.12 -9.18 9.08
N LEU A 170 19.70 -8.83 7.92
CA LEU A 170 18.96 -8.79 6.66
C LEU A 170 18.35 -10.14 6.29
N ARG A 171 19.10 -11.23 6.51
CA ARG A 171 18.62 -12.58 6.20
C ARG A 171 17.38 -12.94 7.06
N ALA A 172 17.39 -12.62 8.33
CA ALA A 172 16.25 -12.85 9.21
C ALA A 172 15.06 -11.95 8.84
N ALA A 173 15.31 -10.69 8.47
CA ALA A 173 14.26 -9.73 8.08
C ALA A 173 13.44 -10.18 6.86
N PHE A 174 14.06 -10.90 5.92
CA PHE A 174 13.39 -11.41 4.71
C PHE A 174 13.18 -12.92 4.73
N GLY A 175 13.29 -13.54 5.90
CA GLY A 175 12.90 -14.93 6.12
C GLY A 175 11.41 -15.11 5.82
N LEU A 176 11.07 -16.12 5.01
CA LEU A 176 9.67 -16.44 4.73
C LEU A 176 9.14 -17.36 5.84
N PRO A 177 8.19 -16.88 6.66
CA PRO A 177 7.58 -17.72 7.67
C PRO A 177 6.55 -18.65 6.98
N LEU A 178 6.94 -19.88 6.70
CA LEU A 178 6.08 -20.89 6.09
C LEU A 178 5.70 -21.97 7.11
N GLY A 179 4.53 -22.60 6.90
CA GLY A 179 4.13 -23.79 7.68
C GLY A 179 3.51 -23.48 9.04
N HIS A 180 3.05 -22.26 9.29
CA HIS A 180 2.32 -21.89 10.51
C HIS A 180 0.80 -22.01 10.30
N GLU A 181 0.08 -22.45 11.31
CA GLU A 181 -1.39 -22.52 11.30
C GLU A 181 -2.03 -21.12 11.27
N THR A 182 -1.39 -20.16 11.92
CA THR A 182 -1.78 -18.74 11.88
C THR A 182 -0.54 -17.85 11.88
N TYR A 183 -0.67 -16.69 11.25
CA TYR A 183 0.35 -15.65 11.24
C TYR A 183 -0.09 -14.40 12.05
N GLU A 184 -1.26 -14.48 12.69
CA GLU A 184 -1.75 -13.41 13.56
C GLU A 184 -0.76 -13.18 14.73
N PHE A 185 -0.55 -11.92 15.06
CA PHE A 185 0.43 -11.43 16.06
C PHE A 185 1.92 -11.64 15.70
N GLY A 186 2.22 -12.18 14.52
CA GLY A 186 3.57 -12.36 13.99
C GLY A 186 4.27 -13.60 14.54
N VAL A 187 4.84 -14.38 13.64
CA VAL A 187 5.53 -15.64 13.94
C VAL A 187 7.05 -15.53 13.87
N LEU A 188 7.57 -14.40 13.34
CA LEU A 188 9.01 -14.17 13.26
C LEU A 188 9.60 -13.82 14.64
N PRO A 189 10.85 -14.27 14.93
CA PRO A 189 11.54 -13.92 16.17
C PRO A 189 11.79 -12.40 16.27
N TYR A 190 12.06 -11.93 17.49
CA TYR A 190 12.26 -10.51 17.79
C TYR A 190 13.30 -9.85 16.88
N GLU A 191 14.47 -10.49 16.67
CA GLU A 191 15.56 -9.93 15.86
C GLU A 191 15.14 -9.72 14.40
N ALA A 192 14.33 -10.62 13.85
CA ALA A 192 13.80 -10.48 12.50
C ALA A 192 12.83 -9.31 12.41
N ARG A 193 11.86 -9.23 13.33
CA ARG A 193 10.87 -8.14 13.38
C ARG A 193 11.54 -6.78 13.64
N MET A 194 12.52 -6.73 14.54
CA MET A 194 13.34 -5.55 14.81
C MET A 194 14.09 -5.11 13.54
N SER A 195 14.72 -6.03 12.83
CA SER A 195 15.44 -5.73 11.59
C SER A 195 14.51 -5.22 10.48
N ILE A 196 13.30 -5.79 10.35
CA ILE A 196 12.25 -5.31 9.44
C ILE A 196 11.89 -3.85 9.77
N HIS A 197 11.64 -3.56 11.04
CA HIS A 197 11.23 -2.21 11.47
C HIS A 197 12.34 -1.18 11.24
N VAL A 198 13.59 -1.53 11.54
CA VAL A 198 14.75 -0.66 11.26
C VAL A 198 14.88 -0.38 9.77
N LEU A 199 14.75 -1.40 8.92
CA LEU A 199 14.78 -1.23 7.46
C LEU A 199 13.67 -0.32 6.98
N HIS A 200 12.45 -0.48 7.50
CA HIS A 200 11.33 0.39 7.16
C HIS A 200 11.58 1.85 7.55
N ARG A 201 12.17 2.11 8.71
CA ARG A 201 12.53 3.46 9.16
C ARG A 201 13.63 4.07 8.30
N ILE A 202 14.69 3.32 7.96
CA ILE A 202 15.75 3.77 7.04
C ILE A 202 15.15 4.05 5.66
N GLY A 203 14.32 3.14 5.14
CA GLY A 203 13.61 3.33 3.88
C GLY A 203 12.73 4.58 3.89
N ALA A 204 12.06 4.88 5.00
CA ALA A 204 11.25 6.09 5.14
C ALA A 204 12.09 7.36 5.06
N LEU A 205 13.29 7.39 5.65
CA LEU A 205 14.22 8.52 5.52
C LEU A 205 14.67 8.71 4.07
N VAL A 206 15.05 7.62 3.38
CA VAL A 206 15.46 7.65 1.97
C VAL A 206 14.29 8.12 1.08
N ALA A 207 13.10 7.55 1.27
CA ALA A 207 11.91 7.93 0.50
C ALA A 207 11.56 9.40 0.71
N THR A 208 11.61 9.89 1.95
CA THR A 208 11.37 11.29 2.28
C THR A 208 12.37 12.20 1.59
N ALA A 209 13.66 11.88 1.62
CA ALA A 209 14.71 12.69 0.99
C ALA A 209 14.54 12.75 -0.53
N VAL A 210 14.29 11.61 -1.19
CA VAL A 210 14.12 11.53 -2.65
C VAL A 210 12.84 12.25 -3.09
N LEU A 211 11.71 12.01 -2.44
CA LEU A 211 10.43 12.65 -2.76
C LEU A 211 10.46 14.17 -2.49
N ALA A 212 11.03 14.59 -1.36
CA ALA A 212 11.20 16.02 -1.06
C ALA A 212 12.08 16.71 -2.11
N SER A 213 13.18 16.07 -2.53
CA SER A 213 14.04 16.59 -3.59
C SER A 213 13.29 16.74 -4.91
N LEU A 214 12.51 15.73 -5.30
CA LEU A 214 11.67 15.78 -6.51
C LEU A 214 10.64 16.91 -6.43
N VAL A 215 9.92 17.02 -5.31
CA VAL A 215 8.92 18.09 -5.09
C VAL A 215 9.54 19.47 -5.18
N LEU A 216 10.67 19.71 -4.50
CA LEU A 216 11.35 20.99 -4.51
C LEU A 216 11.86 21.38 -5.91
N LEU A 217 12.49 20.43 -6.62
CA LEU A 217 12.99 20.65 -7.96
C LEU A 217 11.87 20.87 -8.98
N CYS A 218 10.77 20.11 -8.89
CA CYS A 218 9.59 20.34 -9.71
C CYS A 218 8.99 21.74 -9.47
N ARG A 219 8.85 22.16 -8.21
CA ARG A 219 8.31 23.49 -7.90
C ARG A 219 9.19 24.62 -8.40
N ARG A 220 10.52 24.45 -8.40
CA ARG A 220 11.48 25.45 -8.86
C ARG A 220 11.59 25.49 -10.38
N ARG A 221 11.44 24.37 -11.09
CA ARG A 221 11.72 24.26 -12.53
C ARG A 221 10.48 24.24 -13.42
N ALA A 222 9.29 23.89 -12.86
CA ALA A 222 8.08 23.85 -13.66
C ALA A 222 7.56 25.26 -13.96
N ALA A 223 7.36 25.57 -15.23
CA ALA A 223 6.68 26.78 -15.67
C ALA A 223 5.16 26.66 -15.46
N SER A 224 4.61 25.45 -15.64
CA SER A 224 3.19 25.16 -15.48
C SER A 224 2.70 25.30 -14.03
N VAL A 225 1.67 26.12 -13.81
CA VAL A 225 0.98 26.25 -12.51
C VAL A 225 0.38 24.94 -12.07
N ARG A 226 -0.13 24.11 -13.01
CA ARG A 226 -0.70 22.79 -12.73
C ARG A 226 0.36 21.86 -12.10
N LEU A 227 1.55 21.80 -12.70
CA LEU A 227 2.64 20.96 -12.19
C LEU A 227 3.13 21.42 -10.82
N ARG A 228 3.23 22.74 -10.59
CA ARG A 228 3.58 23.28 -9.28
C ARG A 228 2.55 22.93 -8.21
N ARG A 229 1.24 22.98 -8.55
CA ARG A 229 0.16 22.55 -7.63
C ARG A 229 0.22 21.05 -7.33
N LEU A 230 0.46 20.22 -8.34
CA LEU A 230 0.62 18.77 -8.13
C LEU A 230 1.83 18.47 -7.24
N ALA A 231 2.98 19.11 -7.50
CA ALA A 231 4.15 18.97 -6.65
C ALA A 231 3.88 19.43 -5.20
N ALA A 232 3.12 20.51 -5.01
CA ALA A 232 2.71 20.96 -3.68
C ALA A 232 1.80 19.95 -2.97
N ALA A 233 0.84 19.35 -3.70
CA ALA A 233 -0.04 18.32 -3.17
C ALA A 233 0.75 17.07 -2.75
N VAL A 234 1.69 16.61 -3.58
CA VAL A 234 2.59 15.49 -3.22
C VAL A 234 3.42 15.84 -1.98
N GLY A 235 3.95 17.07 -1.89
CA GLY A 235 4.68 17.52 -0.70
C GLY A 235 3.83 17.55 0.56
N ALA A 236 2.58 18.01 0.47
CA ALA A 236 1.65 18.00 1.60
C ALA A 236 1.30 16.57 2.06
N LEU A 237 1.08 15.65 1.10
CA LEU A 237 0.85 14.23 1.41
C LEU A 237 2.09 13.58 2.04
N LEU A 238 3.30 13.93 1.58
CA LEU A 238 4.54 13.45 2.17
C LEU A 238 4.67 13.91 3.63
N VAL A 239 4.42 15.19 3.92
CA VAL A 239 4.43 15.71 5.30
C VAL A 239 3.42 15.00 6.17
N LEU A 240 2.19 14.83 5.68
CA LEU A 240 1.14 14.09 6.39
C LEU A 240 1.58 12.65 6.70
N GLN A 241 2.12 11.95 5.69
CA GLN A 241 2.57 10.55 5.85
C GLN A 241 3.70 10.42 6.88
N VAL A 242 4.70 11.32 6.83
CA VAL A 242 5.80 11.34 7.80
C VAL A 242 5.28 11.64 9.21
N THR A 243 4.39 12.62 9.35
CA THR A 243 3.79 12.99 10.65
C THR A 243 3.00 11.83 11.26
N LEU A 244 2.22 11.11 10.44
CA LEU A 244 1.47 9.93 10.90
C LEU A 244 2.41 8.77 11.28
N GLY A 245 3.51 8.58 10.53
CA GLY A 245 4.47 7.50 10.78
C GLY A 245 5.37 7.72 11.99
N VAL A 246 5.56 8.98 12.43
CA VAL A 246 6.39 9.32 13.60
C VAL A 246 5.57 9.35 14.89
N ARG A 247 4.24 9.40 14.83
CA ARG A 247 3.42 9.36 16.05
C ARG A 247 3.72 8.08 16.83
N PRO A 248 4.08 8.19 18.13
CA PRO A 248 4.17 7.01 18.98
C PRO A 248 2.82 6.30 18.95
N SER A 249 2.82 5.01 18.63
CA SER A 249 1.66 4.17 18.86
C SER A 249 1.43 4.16 20.36
N VAL A 250 0.49 4.98 20.84
CA VAL A 250 -0.05 4.84 22.19
C VAL A 250 -0.84 3.54 22.14
N VAL A 251 -0.18 2.46 22.56
CA VAL A 251 -0.85 1.20 22.86
C VAL A 251 -1.32 1.39 24.31
N GLU A 252 -2.59 1.81 24.47
CA GLU A 252 -3.34 1.56 25.70
C GLU A 252 -3.83 0.11 25.68
#